data_e0841b8ab4542b217d235e046174994f
#
_entry.id   e0841b8ab4542b217d235e046174994f
#
_cell.length_a   1.000
_cell.length_b   1.000
_cell.length_c   1.000
_cell.angle_alpha   90.00
_cell.angle_beta   90.00
_cell.angle_gamma   90.00
#
_symmetry.space_group_name_H-M   'P 1'
#
loop_
_entity.id
_entity.type
_entity.pdbx_description
1 polymer ?
#
loop_
_entity_poly.entity_id
_entity_poly.type
_entity_poly.pdbx_seq_one_letter_code
_entity_poly.pdbx_strand_id
1 'polypeptide(L)'
;ESFKGNHSKSTTFVMPRNPRKRGKGKNDKKKRGISKEQICIETAIDRKGNILMSAVCNGRITTNQIINFFDNKICEDATFCVDSHKSYMAIKDKLNIELKQVPRGKSMIDSVYHLQHINALHSSFKRWLMTFNGVSTKYINNYLAWFKFLQLSKKNKKNDQIKDMLVNVATKDTYVTRATIRNRFIELI
;
A
#
# COMPACT_ATOMS: atom_id res chain seq x y z
N GLU A 1 -3.16 -4.48 -3.30
CA GLU A 1 -3.44 -3.46 -4.33
C GLU A 1 -2.24 -3.27 -5.25
N SER A 2 -2.47 -3.16 -6.55
CA SER A 2 -1.40 -2.94 -7.53
C SER A 2 -1.42 -1.52 -8.07
N PHE A 3 -0.25 -0.90 -8.16
CA PHE A 3 -0.07 0.50 -8.51
C PHE A 3 0.89 0.70 -9.69
N LYS A 4 0.53 1.57 -10.64
CA LYS A 4 1.36 1.97 -11.79
C LYS A 4 1.81 3.41 -11.59
N GLY A 5 3.10 3.61 -11.32
CA GLY A 5 3.67 4.94 -11.14
C GLY A 5 4.17 5.59 -12.42
N ASN A 6 4.52 6.87 -12.31
CA ASN A 6 5.11 7.64 -13.38
C ASN A 6 6.64 7.50 -13.42
N HIS A 7 7.20 7.81 -14.57
CA HIS A 7 8.63 7.80 -14.81
C HIS A 7 9.35 8.89 -13.99
N SER A 8 10.43 8.51 -13.32
CA SER A 8 11.38 9.47 -12.73
C SER A 8 12.57 9.64 -13.70
N LYS A 9 13.02 10.89 -13.92
CA LYS A 9 14.23 11.21 -14.74
C LYS A 9 15.55 10.87 -14.02
N SER A 10 15.53 10.04 -12.99
CA SER A 10 16.73 9.60 -12.29
C SER A 10 17.52 8.62 -13.14
N THR A 11 18.79 8.87 -13.36
CA THR A 11 19.71 7.98 -14.09
C THR A 11 20.06 6.71 -13.32
N THR A 12 19.86 6.70 -12.00
CA THR A 12 20.22 5.60 -11.09
C THR A 12 19.08 4.66 -10.78
N PHE A 13 17.84 5.02 -11.10
CA PHE A 13 16.67 4.21 -10.83
C PHE A 13 16.12 3.56 -12.09
N VAL A 14 16.20 2.24 -12.15
CA VAL A 14 15.61 1.46 -13.25
C VAL A 14 14.11 1.30 -13.00
N MET A 15 13.31 1.90 -13.85
CA MET A 15 11.85 1.78 -13.79
C MET A 15 11.40 0.36 -14.14
N PRO A 16 10.36 -0.17 -13.48
CA PRO A 16 9.79 -1.48 -13.81
C PRO A 16 9.26 -1.57 -15.25
N ARG A 17 9.03 -0.44 -15.91
CA ARG A 17 8.58 -0.33 -17.29
C ARG A 17 9.14 0.92 -17.98
N ASN A 18 9.22 0.88 -19.30
CA ASN A 18 9.54 2.05 -20.09
C ASN A 18 8.45 3.13 -19.96
N PRO A 19 8.83 4.42 -19.96
CA PRO A 19 7.88 5.51 -19.94
C PRO A 19 6.98 5.46 -21.18
N ARG A 20 5.70 5.73 -20.98
CA ARG A 20 4.78 5.86 -22.10
C ARG A 20 5.08 7.14 -22.88
N LYS A 21 5.25 7.05 -24.18
CA LYS A 21 5.32 8.23 -25.06
C LYS A 21 3.94 8.92 -25.06
N ARG A 22 3.92 10.25 -25.12
CA ARG A 22 2.70 11.05 -25.31
C ARG A 22 2.10 10.67 -26.67
N GLY A 23 0.84 10.26 -26.69
CA GLY A 23 0.14 9.78 -27.88
C GLY A 23 -0.29 8.32 -27.76
N LYS A 24 -1.29 7.92 -28.52
CA LYS A 24 -1.73 6.52 -28.58
C LYS A 24 -0.69 5.70 -29.31
N GLY A 25 0.16 5.00 -28.59
CA GLY A 25 0.94 3.91 -29.14
C GLY A 25 -0.01 2.83 -29.64
N LYS A 26 -0.19 2.71 -30.96
CA LYS A 26 -1.08 1.72 -31.59
C LYS A 26 -0.73 0.26 -31.25
N ASN A 27 0.45 -0.01 -30.67
CA ASN A 27 0.98 -1.36 -30.47
C ASN A 27 1.20 -1.77 -28.99
N ASP A 28 0.88 -0.93 -28.01
CA ASP A 28 0.96 -1.36 -26.60
C ASP A 28 -0.23 -2.25 -26.28
N LYS A 29 -0.09 -3.57 -26.49
CA LYS A 29 -1.04 -4.56 -25.98
C LYS A 29 -1.12 -4.39 -24.47
N LYS A 30 -2.27 -3.92 -24.01
CA LYS A 30 -2.56 -3.83 -22.55
C LYS A 30 -2.39 -5.23 -21.97
N LYS A 31 -1.38 -5.43 -21.13
CA LYS A 31 -1.23 -6.68 -20.36
C LYS A 31 -2.44 -6.81 -19.45
N ARG A 32 -3.18 -7.91 -19.61
CA ARG A 32 -4.34 -8.22 -18.75
C ARG A 32 -3.86 -8.71 -17.38
N GLY A 33 -4.57 -8.32 -16.33
CA GLY A 33 -4.27 -8.77 -14.97
C GLY A 33 -3.09 -8.04 -14.31
N ILE A 34 -2.52 -8.66 -13.28
CA ILE A 34 -1.39 -8.13 -12.52
C ILE A 34 -0.09 -8.40 -13.30
N SER A 35 0.53 -7.32 -13.77
CA SER A 35 1.82 -7.42 -14.48
C SER A 35 2.99 -7.14 -13.53
N LYS A 36 4.19 -7.63 -13.88
CA LYS A 36 5.44 -7.34 -13.12
C LYS A 36 5.81 -5.85 -13.07
N GLU A 37 5.14 -5.01 -13.86
CA GLU A 37 5.33 -3.56 -13.88
C GLU A 37 4.51 -2.83 -12.79
N GLN A 38 3.64 -3.54 -12.11
CA GLN A 38 2.79 -2.99 -11.04
C GLN A 38 3.45 -3.24 -9.70
N ILE A 39 3.44 -2.24 -8.84
CA ILE A 39 3.85 -2.39 -7.45
C ILE A 39 2.65 -2.91 -6.66
N CYS A 40 2.86 -4.01 -5.96
CA CYS A 40 1.92 -4.52 -4.99
C CYS A 40 2.08 -3.76 -3.68
N ILE A 41 0.98 -3.21 -3.20
CA ILE A 41 0.88 -2.57 -1.89
C ILE A 41 0.03 -3.47 -1.02
N GLU A 42 0.64 -4.03 0.02
CA GLU A 42 -0.10 -4.77 1.03
C GLU A 42 -0.65 -3.80 2.07
N THR A 43 -1.88 -4.06 2.51
CA THR A 43 -2.58 -3.18 3.43
C THR A 43 -3.38 -4.00 4.45
N ALA A 44 -3.38 -3.56 5.69
CA ALA A 44 -4.28 -4.06 6.72
C ALA A 44 -4.86 -2.90 7.52
N ILE A 45 -6.06 -3.09 8.03
CA ILE A 45 -6.75 -2.15 8.91
C ILE A 45 -7.46 -2.93 10.00
N ASP A 46 -7.27 -2.50 11.24
CA ASP A 46 -8.01 -3.07 12.37
C ASP A 46 -9.33 -2.33 12.63
N ARG A 47 -10.14 -2.86 13.54
CA ARG A 47 -11.41 -2.25 13.95
C ARG A 47 -11.24 -0.92 14.69
N LYS A 48 -10.07 -0.65 15.28
CA LYS A 48 -9.75 0.62 15.95
C LYS A 48 -9.33 1.70 14.96
N GLY A 49 -9.07 1.30 13.69
CA GLY A 49 -8.63 2.19 12.61
C GLY A 49 -7.11 2.30 12.49
N ASN A 50 -6.33 1.43 13.14
CA ASN A 50 -4.90 1.34 12.89
C ASN A 50 -4.65 0.77 11.50
N ILE A 51 -3.70 1.34 10.80
CA ILE A 51 -3.43 1.03 9.39
C ILE A 51 -1.99 0.56 9.22
N LEU A 52 -1.81 -0.59 8.57
CA LEU A 52 -0.53 -1.02 8.01
C LEU A 52 -0.60 -0.88 6.49
N MET A 53 0.41 -0.25 5.89
CA MET A 53 0.53 -0.10 4.43
C MET A 53 2.00 -0.08 4.06
N SER A 54 2.39 -0.91 3.09
CA SER A 54 3.74 -0.86 2.52
C SER A 54 3.77 -1.41 1.09
N ALA A 55 4.74 -0.96 0.30
CA ALA A 55 5.07 -1.57 -0.97
C ALA A 55 5.87 -2.85 -0.72
N VAL A 56 5.39 -3.99 -1.22
CA VAL A 56 5.96 -5.30 -0.91
C VAL A 56 6.74 -5.88 -2.07
N CYS A 57 6.19 -5.83 -3.28
CA CYS A 57 6.83 -6.44 -4.44
C CYS A 57 6.40 -5.81 -5.76
N ASN A 58 7.06 -6.22 -6.84
CA ASN A 58 6.62 -5.95 -8.19
C ASN A 58 5.77 -7.13 -8.70
N GLY A 59 4.58 -6.84 -9.17
CA GLY A 59 3.67 -7.84 -9.71
C GLY A 59 2.82 -8.52 -8.63
N ARG A 60 2.71 -9.84 -8.69
CA ARG A 60 1.86 -10.63 -7.79
C ARG A 60 2.62 -10.96 -6.51
N ILE A 61 2.01 -10.71 -5.38
CA ILE A 61 2.54 -11.04 -4.05
C ILE A 61 2.59 -12.55 -3.83
N THR A 62 3.64 -13.01 -3.14
CA THR A 62 3.82 -14.40 -2.70
C THR A 62 3.45 -14.56 -1.23
N THR A 63 3.20 -15.80 -0.80
CA THR A 63 2.88 -16.10 0.60
C THR A 63 3.98 -15.65 1.56
N ASN A 64 5.25 -15.89 1.23
CA ASN A 64 6.37 -15.49 2.08
C ASN A 64 6.46 -13.96 2.25
N GLN A 65 6.16 -13.19 1.20
CA GLN A 65 6.13 -11.73 1.29
C GLN A 65 4.97 -11.23 2.17
N ILE A 66 3.82 -11.90 2.14
CA ILE A 66 2.72 -11.57 3.05
C ILE A 66 3.13 -11.85 4.50
N ILE A 67 3.77 -12.98 4.76
CA ILE A 67 4.27 -13.34 6.10
C ILE A 67 5.25 -12.27 6.60
N ASN A 68 6.26 -11.92 5.81
CA ASN A 68 7.24 -10.89 6.16
C ASN A 68 6.58 -9.53 6.42
N PHE A 69 5.53 -9.19 5.66
CA PHE A 69 4.80 -7.94 5.88
C PHE A 69 4.12 -7.90 7.25
N PHE A 70 3.61 -9.04 7.72
CA PHE A 70 2.90 -9.13 9.00
C PHE A 70 3.81 -9.52 10.17
N ASP A 71 5.04 -9.95 9.92
CA ASP A 71 5.97 -10.39 10.95
C ASP A 71 6.13 -9.33 12.05
N ASN A 72 5.99 -9.76 13.32
CA ASN A 72 6.06 -8.92 14.52
C ASN A 72 5.09 -7.70 14.53
N LYS A 73 4.04 -7.69 13.70
CA LYS A 73 3.09 -6.57 13.60
C LYS A 73 1.67 -6.94 13.97
N ILE A 74 1.41 -8.19 14.26
CA ILE A 74 0.10 -8.72 14.64
C ILE A 74 0.16 -9.50 15.95
N CYS A 75 -0.97 -9.49 16.68
CA CYS A 75 -1.14 -10.34 17.85
C CYS A 75 -1.38 -11.79 17.42
N GLU A 76 -0.91 -12.75 18.20
CA GLU A 76 -1.06 -14.19 17.93
C GLU A 76 -2.54 -14.65 17.85
N ASP A 77 -3.44 -13.98 18.57
CA ASP A 77 -4.90 -14.27 18.58
C ASP A 77 -5.68 -13.46 17.54
N ALA A 78 -5.02 -12.88 16.54
CA ALA A 78 -5.69 -12.01 15.59
C ALA A 78 -6.59 -12.80 14.64
N THR A 79 -7.84 -12.34 14.45
CA THR A 79 -8.73 -12.83 13.41
C THR A 79 -8.57 -11.98 12.16
N PHE A 80 -8.10 -12.58 11.07
CA PHE A 80 -7.99 -11.92 9.77
C PHE A 80 -9.23 -12.14 8.92
N CYS A 81 -9.78 -11.02 8.43
CA CYS A 81 -10.81 -11.04 7.40
C CYS A 81 -10.17 -10.69 6.05
N VAL A 82 -10.17 -11.62 5.11
CA VAL A 82 -9.51 -11.49 3.80
C VAL A 82 -10.46 -11.88 2.66
N ASP A 83 -10.09 -11.51 1.44
CA ASP A 83 -10.75 -12.02 0.26
C ASP A 83 -10.41 -13.51 0.01
N SER A 84 -11.07 -14.12 -0.97
CA SER A 84 -10.89 -15.54 -1.29
C SER A 84 -9.60 -15.85 -2.06
N HIS A 85 -8.55 -15.02 -1.93
CA HIS A 85 -7.29 -15.27 -2.62
C HIS A 85 -6.50 -16.41 -1.93
N LYS A 86 -6.04 -17.39 -2.73
CA LYS A 86 -5.39 -18.62 -2.23
C LYS A 86 -4.11 -18.37 -1.41
N SER A 87 -3.39 -17.27 -1.65
CA SER A 87 -2.17 -16.95 -0.91
C SER A 87 -2.39 -16.76 0.60
N TYR A 88 -3.61 -16.44 1.04
CA TYR A 88 -3.91 -16.24 2.45
C TYR A 88 -4.12 -17.56 3.21
N MET A 89 -4.48 -18.66 2.53
CA MET A 89 -4.69 -19.96 3.21
C MET A 89 -3.41 -20.46 3.91
N ALA A 90 -2.26 -20.33 3.24
CA ALA A 90 -0.99 -20.78 3.79
C ALA A 90 -0.44 -19.87 4.91
N ILE A 91 -1.07 -18.73 5.18
CA ILE A 91 -0.65 -17.80 6.22
C ILE A 91 -1.21 -18.20 7.58
N LYS A 92 -2.41 -18.79 7.59
CA LYS A 92 -3.11 -19.22 8.80
C LYS A 92 -2.19 -20.03 9.73
N ASP A 93 -1.56 -21.07 9.18
CA ASP A 93 -0.75 -21.99 9.96
C ASP A 93 0.61 -21.38 10.39
N LYS A 94 1.18 -20.50 9.53
CA LYS A 94 2.48 -19.89 9.80
C LYS A 94 2.43 -18.73 10.80
N LEU A 95 1.35 -17.99 10.83
CA LEU A 95 1.19 -16.85 11.74
C LEU A 95 0.29 -17.18 12.95
N ASN A 96 -0.17 -18.43 13.07
CA ASN A 96 -1.07 -18.88 14.13
C ASN A 96 -2.28 -17.95 14.34
N ILE A 97 -2.94 -17.57 13.24
CA ILE A 97 -4.08 -16.66 13.23
C ILE A 97 -5.36 -17.34 12.79
N GLU A 98 -6.49 -16.82 13.26
CA GLU A 98 -7.79 -17.20 12.70
C GLU A 98 -8.04 -16.49 11.38
N LEU A 99 -8.39 -17.24 10.32
CA LEU A 99 -8.64 -16.71 9.00
C LEU A 99 -10.12 -16.83 8.63
N LYS A 100 -10.77 -15.70 8.37
CA LYS A 100 -12.14 -15.60 7.84
C LYS A 100 -12.08 -15.12 6.39
N GLN A 101 -12.35 -16.02 5.45
CA GLN A 101 -12.34 -15.66 4.02
C GLN A 101 -13.74 -15.28 3.55
N VAL A 102 -13.89 -14.06 3.05
CA VAL A 102 -15.15 -13.60 2.44
C VAL A 102 -15.24 -14.19 1.02
N PRO A 103 -16.25 -15.04 0.74
CA PRO A 103 -16.42 -15.64 -0.57
C PRO A 103 -16.67 -14.57 -1.65
N ARG A 104 -16.22 -14.85 -2.86
CA ARG A 104 -16.42 -13.96 -4.00
C ARG A 104 -17.92 -13.73 -4.23
N GLY A 105 -18.32 -12.46 -4.36
CA GLY A 105 -19.72 -12.07 -4.53
C GLY A 105 -20.50 -11.86 -3.24
N LYS A 106 -19.93 -12.19 -2.07
CA LYS A 106 -20.52 -11.84 -0.78
C LYS A 106 -19.83 -10.59 -0.21
N SER A 107 -20.56 -9.82 0.60
CA SER A 107 -20.05 -8.62 1.25
C SER A 107 -19.53 -8.87 2.67
N MET A 108 -19.99 -9.95 3.33
CA MET A 108 -19.67 -10.28 4.72
C MET A 108 -19.83 -11.77 5.03
N ILE A 109 -19.25 -12.20 6.14
CA ILE A 109 -19.43 -13.52 6.78
C ILE A 109 -19.89 -13.28 8.21
N ASP A 110 -20.75 -14.16 8.71
CA ASP A 110 -21.23 -14.20 10.11
C ASP A 110 -21.75 -12.84 10.62
N SER A 111 -22.30 -12.02 9.73
CA SER A 111 -22.83 -10.67 10.00
C SER A 111 -21.82 -9.69 10.65
N VAL A 112 -20.56 -10.08 10.83
CA VAL A 112 -19.54 -9.33 11.55
C VAL A 112 -18.28 -9.10 10.70
N TYR A 113 -17.89 -10.10 9.90
CA TYR A 113 -16.63 -10.05 9.14
C TYR A 113 -16.88 -9.56 7.71
N HIS A 114 -16.35 -8.39 7.37
CA HIS A 114 -16.54 -7.78 6.06
C HIS A 114 -15.28 -7.05 5.59
N LEU A 115 -15.17 -6.85 4.28
CA LEU A 115 -14.04 -6.16 3.63
C LEU A 115 -14.32 -4.67 3.35
N GLN A 116 -15.43 -4.12 3.84
CA GLN A 116 -15.83 -2.74 3.50
C GLN A 116 -14.81 -1.70 3.94
N HIS A 117 -14.23 -1.83 5.16
CA HIS A 117 -13.24 -0.87 5.67
C HIS A 117 -11.97 -0.85 4.81
N ILE A 118 -11.45 -2.01 4.47
CA ILE A 118 -10.24 -2.09 3.62
C ILE A 118 -10.52 -1.61 2.20
N ASN A 119 -11.68 -1.92 1.63
CA ASN A 119 -12.07 -1.44 0.31
C ASN A 119 -12.28 0.08 0.29
N ALA A 120 -12.84 0.65 1.35
CA ALA A 120 -12.98 2.09 1.52
C ALA A 120 -11.60 2.77 1.63
N LEU A 121 -10.66 2.17 2.38
CA LEU A 121 -9.28 2.63 2.48
C LEU A 121 -8.59 2.65 1.11
N HIS A 122 -8.69 1.56 0.34
CA HIS A 122 -8.13 1.47 -1.02
C HIS A 122 -8.72 2.53 -1.97
N SER A 123 -10.04 2.70 -1.94
CA SER A 123 -10.72 3.71 -2.75
C SER A 123 -10.31 5.14 -2.38
N SER A 124 -10.16 5.41 -1.08
CA SER A 124 -9.70 6.69 -0.56
C SER A 124 -8.24 6.97 -0.97
N PHE A 125 -7.36 5.96 -0.88
CA PHE A 125 -5.98 6.06 -1.29
C PHE A 125 -5.84 6.35 -2.79
N LYS A 126 -6.57 5.63 -3.63
CA LYS A 126 -6.58 5.84 -5.08
C LYS A 126 -7.02 7.27 -5.42
N ARG A 127 -8.12 7.75 -4.85
CA ARG A 127 -8.61 9.12 -5.08
C ARG A 127 -7.59 10.16 -4.65
N TRP A 128 -6.98 9.97 -3.48
CA TRP A 128 -5.97 10.87 -2.97
C TRP A 128 -4.71 10.89 -3.87
N LEU A 129 -4.25 9.74 -4.36
CA LEU A 129 -3.14 9.70 -5.31
C LEU A 129 -3.44 10.41 -6.64
N MET A 130 -4.69 10.40 -7.10
CA MET A 130 -5.09 11.09 -8.33
C MET A 130 -4.87 12.60 -8.24
N THR A 131 -4.92 13.21 -7.05
CA THR A 131 -4.69 14.65 -6.87
C THR A 131 -3.29 15.08 -7.28
N PHE A 132 -2.32 14.16 -7.30
CA PHE A 132 -0.92 14.44 -7.71
C PHE A 132 -0.70 14.29 -9.22
N ASN A 133 -1.74 13.94 -10.00
CA ASN A 133 -1.63 13.72 -11.45
C ASN A 133 -0.54 12.72 -11.86
N GLY A 134 -0.16 11.84 -10.94
CA GLY A 134 0.85 10.79 -11.09
C GLY A 134 2.02 10.95 -10.15
N VAL A 135 2.42 9.83 -9.58
CA VAL A 135 3.56 9.74 -8.66
C VAL A 135 4.56 8.72 -9.19
N SER A 136 5.83 8.95 -8.92
CA SER A 136 6.87 7.94 -9.21
C SER A 136 6.77 6.80 -8.19
N THR A 137 6.80 5.57 -8.67
CA THR A 137 6.82 4.37 -7.83
C THR A 137 7.98 4.35 -6.84
N LYS A 138 9.09 4.98 -7.19
CA LYS A 138 10.25 5.17 -6.34
C LYS A 138 9.92 5.81 -4.97
N TYR A 139 8.92 6.67 -4.92
CA TYR A 139 8.52 7.39 -3.70
C TYR A 139 7.25 6.85 -3.07
N ILE A 140 6.76 5.69 -3.52
CA ILE A 140 5.45 5.19 -3.11
C ILE A 140 5.34 5.02 -1.60
N ASN A 141 6.38 4.53 -0.92
CA ASN A 141 6.39 4.36 0.53
C ASN A 141 6.25 5.70 1.28
N ASN A 142 6.82 6.79 0.74
CA ASN A 142 6.62 8.13 1.34
C ASN A 142 5.15 8.58 1.22
N TYR A 143 4.52 8.31 0.07
CA TYR A 143 3.09 8.58 -0.13
C TYR A 143 2.21 7.71 0.76
N LEU A 144 2.57 6.43 0.95
CA LEU A 144 1.86 5.54 1.88
C LEU A 144 1.95 6.03 3.32
N ALA A 145 3.14 6.43 3.77
CA ALA A 145 3.34 6.99 5.11
C ALA A 145 2.54 8.29 5.31
N TRP A 146 2.57 9.18 4.32
CA TRP A 146 1.78 10.42 4.35
C TRP A 146 0.28 10.16 4.38
N PHE A 147 -0.21 9.30 3.51
CA PHE A 147 -1.63 8.93 3.49
C PHE A 147 -2.07 8.28 4.81
N LYS A 148 -1.27 7.35 5.35
CA LYS A 148 -1.51 6.74 6.66
C LYS A 148 -1.64 7.80 7.76
N PHE A 149 -0.70 8.75 7.82
CA PHE A 149 -0.77 9.87 8.77
C PHE A 149 -2.09 10.65 8.63
N LEU A 150 -2.48 11.03 7.40
CA LEU A 150 -3.73 11.74 7.15
C LEU A 150 -4.97 10.93 7.58
N GLN A 151 -4.99 9.62 7.38
CA GLN A 151 -6.10 8.76 7.81
C GLN A 151 -6.21 8.69 9.34
N LEU A 152 -5.09 8.48 10.02
CA LEU A 152 -5.05 8.40 11.49
C LEU A 152 -5.43 9.74 12.14
N SER A 153 -5.04 10.86 11.54
CA SER A 153 -5.33 12.20 12.03
C SER A 153 -6.76 12.68 11.74
N LYS A 154 -7.55 11.97 10.93
CA LYS A 154 -8.91 12.42 10.55
C LYS A 154 -9.86 12.68 11.71
N LYS A 155 -9.67 12.02 12.84
CA LYS A 155 -10.49 12.20 14.04
C LYS A 155 -10.18 13.52 14.78
N ASN A 156 -9.03 14.12 14.50
CA ASN A 156 -8.57 15.34 15.16
C ASN A 156 -9.10 16.58 14.42
N LYS A 157 -9.29 17.69 15.14
CA LYS A 157 -9.58 18.99 14.52
C LYS A 157 -8.43 19.38 13.59
N LYS A 158 -8.73 20.15 12.52
CA LYS A 158 -7.73 20.53 11.50
C LYS A 158 -6.48 21.20 12.09
N ASN A 159 -6.64 22.02 13.11
CA ASN A 159 -5.52 22.68 13.79
C ASN A 159 -4.64 21.69 14.57
N ASP A 160 -5.25 20.68 15.18
CA ASP A 160 -4.51 19.62 15.89
C ASP A 160 -3.73 18.74 14.91
N GLN A 161 -4.30 18.45 13.73
CA GLN A 161 -3.59 17.73 12.67
C GLN A 161 -2.34 18.48 12.20
N ILE A 162 -2.44 19.81 12.02
CA ILE A 162 -1.29 20.64 11.65
C ILE A 162 -0.25 20.64 12.77
N LYS A 163 -0.68 20.75 14.01
CA LYS A 163 0.19 20.72 15.18
C LYS A 163 0.95 19.39 15.30
N ASP A 164 0.24 18.26 15.18
CA ASP A 164 0.81 16.92 15.19
C ASP A 164 1.83 16.74 14.05
N MET A 165 1.53 17.26 12.87
CA MET A 165 2.44 17.24 11.73
C MET A 165 3.72 18.03 12.02
N LEU A 166 3.60 19.25 12.54
CA LEU A 166 4.73 20.11 12.88
C LEU A 166 5.60 19.47 13.99
N VAL A 167 4.99 18.92 15.03
CA VAL A 167 5.70 18.21 16.09
C VAL A 167 6.46 17.01 15.53
N ASN A 168 5.81 16.19 14.71
CA ASN A 168 6.47 15.03 14.09
C ASN A 168 7.65 15.40 13.18
N VAL A 169 7.56 16.53 12.47
CA VAL A 169 8.66 17.02 11.63
C VAL A 169 9.79 17.60 12.49
N ALA A 170 9.47 18.35 13.54
CA ALA A 170 10.45 19.01 14.40
C ALA A 170 11.21 18.05 15.33
N THR A 171 10.56 16.93 15.72
CA THR A 171 11.15 15.96 16.66
C THR A 171 11.95 14.84 15.98
N LYS A 172 11.86 14.71 14.66
CA LYS A 172 12.63 13.71 13.91
C LYS A 172 13.82 14.34 13.24
N ASP A 173 14.98 13.84 13.61
CA ASP A 173 16.25 14.22 12.98
C ASP A 173 16.33 13.62 11.58
N THR A 174 15.74 14.31 10.60
CA THR A 174 15.71 13.88 9.21
C THR A 174 16.50 14.83 8.33
N TYR A 175 17.77 14.53 8.12
CA TYR A 175 18.56 15.24 7.12
C TYR A 175 18.31 14.65 5.73
N VAL A 176 17.38 15.25 4.99
CA VAL A 176 17.00 14.80 3.66
C VAL A 176 17.32 15.87 2.63
N THR A 177 18.35 15.64 1.83
CA THR A 177 18.73 16.54 0.71
C THR A 177 18.04 16.12 -0.58
N ARG A 178 18.04 17.04 -1.56
CA ARG A 178 17.59 16.73 -2.93
C ARG A 178 18.37 15.56 -3.55
N ALA A 179 19.66 15.44 -3.25
CA ALA A 179 20.50 14.34 -3.73
C ALA A 179 20.09 13.01 -3.11
N THR A 180 19.86 12.96 -1.78
CA THR A 180 19.42 11.74 -1.10
C THR A 180 18.05 11.27 -1.59
N ILE A 181 17.10 12.19 -1.82
CA ILE A 181 15.78 11.84 -2.38
C ILE A 181 15.93 11.27 -3.81
N ARG A 182 16.77 11.88 -4.64
CA ARG A 182 16.96 11.43 -6.03
C ARG A 182 17.59 10.04 -6.12
N ASN A 183 18.47 9.71 -5.19
CA ASN A 183 19.22 8.46 -5.19
C ASN A 183 18.55 7.33 -4.39
N ARG A 184 17.39 7.58 -3.75
CA ARG A 184 16.64 6.53 -3.07
C ARG A 184 16.18 5.48 -4.07
N PHE A 185 16.28 4.22 -3.65
CA PHE A 185 15.62 3.10 -4.29
C PHE A 185 14.26 2.86 -3.62
N ILE A 186 13.38 2.14 -4.31
CA ILE A 186 12.16 1.64 -3.69
C ILE A 186 12.54 0.54 -2.70
N GLU A 187 12.14 0.71 -1.45
CA GLU A 187 12.27 -0.32 -0.43
C GLU A 187 11.05 -1.23 -0.57
N LEU A 188 11.30 -2.48 -1.00
CA LEU A 188 10.32 -3.56 -1.01
C LEU A 188 10.60 -4.46 0.19
N ILE A 189 9.56 -5.02 0.80
CA ILE A 189 9.66 -5.89 1.99
C ILE A 189 9.96 -7.32 1.58
#